data_1bd7d87dcabeaad4de69186e575cc82e
#
_entry.id   1bd7d87dcabeaad4de69186e575cc82e
#
_cell.length_a   1.000
_cell.length_b   1.000
_cell.length_c   1.000
_cell.angle_alpha   90.00
_cell.angle_beta   90.00
_cell.angle_gamma   90.00
#
_symmetry.space_group_name_H-M   'P 1'
#
loop_
_entity.id
_entity.type
_entity.pdbx_description
1 polymer ?
#
loop_
_entity_poly.entity_id
_entity_poly.type
_entity_poly.pdbx_seq_one_letter_code
_entity_poly.pdbx_strand_id
1 'polypeptide(L)'
;EIMPSLVGSEMCIRDRMDMDDLCITNTNRQIHALASTIGQSKTETMATRIREINPEAEVIPISNFYTASNAEKLLSAEPDVIIDAIDSLIPKAHLIASCYRSKQPLVTCGGAGGRINPARIEIDDLSRTRGDPLLSSLRYRLKKDYALPLGEKARKLKIPCVFSQETPVYPTCDGTTSCTRDPEFQGKMGCDAGFGSVTHITGTFGFFAASAAIQMLLNKKKTPSSS
;
A
#
# COMPACT_ATOMS: atom_id res chain seq x y z
N GLU A 1 -15.07 -17.18 -11.02
CA GLU A 1 -15.46 -16.72 -12.39
C GLU A 1 -15.41 -15.19 -12.63
N ILE A 2 -14.71 -14.43 -11.81
CA ILE A 2 -14.53 -12.97 -12.04
C ILE A 2 -13.19 -12.66 -12.75
N MET A 3 -12.30 -13.61 -12.85
CA MET A 3 -10.96 -13.43 -13.39
C MET A 3 -10.79 -13.58 -14.91
N PRO A 4 -11.59 -14.35 -15.67
CA PRO A 4 -11.36 -14.50 -17.12
C PRO A 4 -11.57 -13.22 -17.92
N SER A 5 -12.49 -12.35 -17.53
CA SER A 5 -12.77 -11.12 -18.28
C SER A 5 -11.73 -9.99 -18.06
N LEU A 6 -10.87 -10.13 -17.07
CA LEU A 6 -9.75 -9.20 -16.82
C LEU A 6 -8.44 -9.70 -17.45
N VAL A 7 -8.41 -10.94 -17.92
CA VAL A 7 -7.24 -11.59 -18.55
C VAL A 7 -7.30 -11.52 -20.07
N GLY A 8 -8.38 -11.09 -20.64
CA GLY A 8 -8.74 -11.40 -22.04
C GLY A 8 -8.65 -10.29 -23.07
N SER A 9 -8.00 -9.17 -22.94
CA SER A 9 -7.95 -8.27 -24.10
C SER A 9 -6.99 -7.09 -24.09
N GLU A 10 -6.12 -6.91 -23.15
CA GLU A 10 -5.07 -5.89 -23.33
C GLU A 10 -3.84 -6.25 -22.51
N MET A 11 -2.67 -6.05 -23.07
CA MET A 11 -1.37 -6.16 -22.45
C MET A 11 -1.38 -5.42 -21.11
N CYS A 12 -1.46 -6.16 -20.00
CA CYS A 12 -1.46 -5.57 -18.66
C CYS A 12 -0.02 -5.21 -18.30
N ILE A 13 0.32 -3.93 -18.36
CA ILE A 13 1.58 -3.42 -17.81
C ILE A 13 1.43 -3.30 -16.31
N ARG A 14 2.36 -3.88 -15.54
CA ARG A 14 2.36 -3.87 -14.08
C ARG A 14 3.72 -3.49 -13.55
N ASP A 15 3.87 -2.26 -13.14
CA ASP A 15 5.10 -1.79 -12.51
C ASP A 15 5.07 -2.11 -11.01
N ARG A 16 6.19 -2.58 -10.49
CA ARG A 16 6.37 -2.86 -9.06
C ARG A 16 7.64 -2.19 -8.58
N MET A 17 7.51 -1.38 -7.56
CA MET A 17 8.61 -0.62 -7.00
C MET A 17 8.85 -0.99 -5.54
N ASP A 18 10.02 -1.53 -5.26
CA ASP A 18 10.53 -1.85 -3.92
C ASP A 18 12.05 -2.05 -4.05
N MET A 19 12.84 -1.57 -3.11
CA MET A 19 14.29 -1.76 -3.12
C MET A 19 14.74 -2.91 -2.23
N ASP A 20 13.84 -3.44 -1.39
CA ASP A 20 14.19 -4.45 -0.42
C ASP A 20 14.40 -5.83 -1.04
N ASP A 21 15.25 -6.61 -0.38
CA ASP A 21 15.37 -8.04 -0.60
C ASP A 21 14.43 -8.82 0.33
N LEU A 22 14.15 -10.06 -0.05
CA LEU A 22 13.36 -10.98 0.75
C LEU A 22 14.16 -11.47 1.97
N CYS A 23 13.59 -11.28 3.14
CA CYS A 23 14.17 -11.71 4.41
C CYS A 23 13.37 -12.88 4.98
N ILE A 24 14.01 -13.71 5.80
CA ILE A 24 13.36 -14.85 6.50
C ILE A 24 12.14 -14.37 7.32
N THR A 25 12.18 -13.17 7.88
CA THR A 25 11.07 -12.58 8.62
C THR A 25 9.87 -12.19 7.74
N ASN A 26 10.00 -12.26 6.42
CA ASN A 26 8.90 -11.99 5.49
C ASN A 26 8.05 -13.24 5.20
N THR A 27 8.55 -14.44 5.50
CA THR A 27 7.90 -15.73 5.16
C THR A 27 6.52 -15.91 5.81
N ASN A 28 6.27 -15.22 6.91
CA ASN A 28 5.00 -15.27 7.63
C ASN A 28 3.86 -14.47 6.97
N ARG A 29 4.17 -13.62 5.93
CA ARG A 29 3.16 -12.72 5.36
C ARG A 29 3.34 -12.35 3.89
N GLN A 30 4.48 -12.62 3.29
CA GLN A 30 4.75 -12.28 1.89
C GLN A 30 4.78 -13.55 1.04
N ILE A 31 3.84 -13.70 0.12
CA ILE A 31 3.60 -14.91 -0.66
C ILE A 31 4.79 -15.36 -1.53
N HIS A 32 5.69 -14.44 -1.86
CA HIS A 32 6.91 -14.69 -2.64
C HIS A 32 8.15 -14.93 -1.75
N ALA A 33 8.01 -14.83 -0.42
CA ALA A 33 9.09 -15.14 0.52
C ALA A 33 9.08 -16.63 0.85
N LEU A 34 9.88 -17.39 0.13
CA LEU A 34 10.09 -18.84 0.28
C LEU A 34 11.54 -19.10 0.68
N ALA A 35 11.84 -20.29 1.21
CA ALA A 35 13.21 -20.67 1.52
C ALA A 35 14.16 -20.51 0.32
N SER A 36 13.67 -20.77 -0.89
CA SER A 36 14.41 -20.67 -2.14
C SER A 36 14.58 -19.24 -2.67
N THR A 37 13.84 -18.26 -2.14
CA THR A 37 13.85 -16.87 -2.62
C THR A 37 14.42 -15.88 -1.62
N ILE A 38 14.77 -16.32 -0.40
CA ILE A 38 15.42 -15.46 0.59
C ILE A 38 16.71 -14.87 0.03
N GLY A 39 16.92 -13.57 0.21
CA GLY A 39 18.04 -12.80 -0.34
C GLY A 39 17.85 -12.31 -1.78
N GLN A 40 16.76 -12.68 -2.43
CA GLN A 40 16.43 -12.17 -3.76
C GLN A 40 15.60 -10.88 -3.68
N SER A 41 15.67 -10.05 -4.71
CA SER A 41 14.86 -8.82 -4.83
C SER A 41 13.37 -9.15 -4.77
N LYS A 42 12.62 -8.40 -3.94
CA LYS A 42 11.16 -8.53 -3.83
C LYS A 42 10.45 -8.28 -5.16
N THR A 43 10.88 -7.25 -5.89
CA THR A 43 10.26 -6.87 -7.16
C THR A 43 10.49 -7.91 -8.24
N GLU A 44 11.72 -8.40 -8.39
CA GLU A 44 12.08 -9.42 -9.40
C GLU A 44 11.39 -10.76 -9.11
N THR A 45 11.41 -11.21 -7.85
CA THR A 45 10.76 -12.46 -7.47
C THR A 45 9.25 -12.40 -7.72
N MET A 46 8.61 -11.27 -7.43
CA MET A 46 7.20 -11.12 -7.71
C MET A 46 6.92 -10.99 -9.22
N ALA A 47 7.79 -10.33 -9.98
CA ALA A 47 7.66 -10.25 -11.44
C ALA A 47 7.71 -11.63 -12.09
N THR A 48 8.64 -12.49 -11.65
CA THR A 48 8.72 -13.89 -12.09
C THR A 48 7.41 -14.62 -11.80
N ARG A 49 6.90 -14.53 -10.57
CA ARG A 49 5.64 -15.16 -10.20
C ARG A 49 4.45 -14.66 -11.05
N ILE A 50 4.38 -13.38 -11.36
CA ILE A 50 3.29 -12.82 -12.19
C ILE A 50 3.36 -13.41 -13.61
N ARG A 51 4.56 -13.51 -14.19
CA ARG A 51 4.74 -14.10 -15.52
C ARG A 51 4.42 -15.60 -15.56
N GLU A 52 4.65 -16.33 -14.46
CA GLU A 52 4.23 -17.73 -14.34
C GLU A 52 2.69 -17.88 -14.26
N ILE A 53 1.98 -16.88 -13.75
CA ILE A 53 0.50 -16.88 -13.70
C ILE A 53 -0.08 -16.40 -15.03
N ASN A 54 0.49 -15.34 -15.61
CA ASN A 54 0.10 -14.79 -16.91
C ASN A 54 1.37 -14.47 -17.72
N PRO A 55 1.78 -15.36 -18.65
CA PRO A 55 2.97 -15.16 -19.47
C PRO A 55 2.92 -13.93 -20.37
N GLU A 56 1.72 -13.45 -20.72
CA GLU A 56 1.53 -12.27 -21.58
C GLU A 56 1.59 -10.95 -20.79
N ALA A 57 1.64 -11.01 -19.44
CA ALA A 57 1.73 -9.81 -18.63
C ALA A 57 3.13 -9.17 -18.76
N GLU A 58 3.17 -7.92 -19.19
CA GLU A 58 4.36 -7.11 -19.07
C GLU A 58 4.52 -6.65 -17.61
N VAL A 59 5.65 -6.95 -17.00
CA VAL A 59 5.95 -6.58 -15.62
C VAL A 59 7.30 -5.90 -15.58
N ILE A 60 7.33 -4.65 -15.10
CA ILE A 60 8.54 -3.85 -14.96
C ILE A 60 8.91 -3.79 -13.46
N PRO A 61 9.90 -4.58 -13.03
CA PRO A 61 10.43 -4.48 -11.67
C PRO A 61 11.32 -3.25 -11.55
N ILE A 62 11.07 -2.41 -10.54
CA ILE A 62 11.83 -1.21 -10.26
C ILE A 62 12.48 -1.36 -8.87
N SER A 63 13.74 -1.77 -8.84
CA SER A 63 14.52 -1.94 -7.62
C SER A 63 15.03 -0.58 -7.13
N ASN A 64 14.13 0.25 -6.64
CA ASN A 64 14.42 1.58 -6.12
C ASN A 64 13.36 2.00 -5.10
N PHE A 65 13.71 2.96 -4.23
CA PHE A 65 12.73 3.62 -3.37
C PHE A 65 12.04 4.75 -4.10
N TYR A 66 10.74 4.94 -3.82
CA TYR A 66 10.04 6.16 -4.21
C TYR A 66 10.58 7.35 -3.40
N THR A 67 10.97 8.40 -4.10
CA THR A 67 11.48 9.64 -3.52
C THR A 67 10.93 10.85 -4.28
N ALA A 68 11.02 12.03 -3.69
CA ALA A 68 10.63 13.25 -4.38
C ALA A 68 11.44 13.50 -5.67
N SER A 69 12.71 13.05 -5.70
CA SER A 69 13.60 13.26 -6.85
C SER A 69 13.30 12.36 -8.05
N ASN A 70 12.67 11.19 -7.86
CA ASN A 70 12.31 10.29 -8.96
C ASN A 70 10.80 10.28 -9.27
N ALA A 71 10.01 11.02 -8.50
CA ALA A 71 8.56 11.05 -8.60
C ALA A 71 8.06 11.49 -9.98
N GLU A 72 8.64 12.54 -10.55
CA GLU A 72 8.25 13.06 -11.86
C GLU A 72 8.39 11.99 -12.95
N LYS A 73 9.57 11.32 -12.99
CA LYS A 73 9.83 10.23 -13.93
C LYS A 73 8.84 9.07 -13.79
N LEU A 74 8.52 8.68 -12.54
CA LEU A 74 7.63 7.55 -12.28
C LEU A 74 6.17 7.88 -12.59
N LEU A 75 5.73 9.10 -12.29
CA LEU A 75 4.36 9.53 -12.53
C LEU A 75 4.10 9.93 -14.00
N SER A 76 5.16 10.28 -14.76
CA SER A 76 5.03 10.59 -16.20
C SER A 76 4.65 9.37 -17.05
N ALA A 77 4.77 8.16 -16.54
CA ALA A 77 4.25 6.95 -17.19
C ALA A 77 2.71 6.88 -17.22
N GLU A 78 2.03 7.81 -16.53
CA GLU A 78 0.57 7.93 -16.45
C GLU A 78 -0.15 6.59 -16.18
N PRO A 79 0.21 5.85 -15.13
CA PRO A 79 -0.44 4.57 -14.83
C PRO A 79 -1.95 4.77 -14.63
N ASP A 80 -2.75 3.81 -15.04
CA ASP A 80 -4.22 3.88 -14.88
C ASP A 80 -4.65 3.97 -13.42
N VAL A 81 -3.92 3.31 -12.51
CA VAL A 81 -4.12 3.38 -11.06
C VAL A 81 -2.83 3.04 -10.33
N ILE A 82 -2.58 3.73 -9.24
CA ILE A 82 -1.45 3.45 -8.34
C ILE A 82 -2.00 2.81 -7.06
N ILE A 83 -1.33 1.77 -6.58
CA ILE A 83 -1.56 1.20 -5.24
C ILE A 83 -0.36 1.55 -4.36
N ASP A 84 -0.61 2.34 -3.32
CA ASP A 84 0.38 2.78 -2.35
C ASP A 84 0.31 1.92 -1.08
N ALA A 85 1.33 1.10 -0.87
CA ALA A 85 1.55 0.33 0.34
C ALA A 85 2.81 0.76 1.10
N ILE A 86 3.31 1.98 0.87
CA ILE A 86 4.46 2.53 1.56
C ILE A 86 4.13 2.71 3.05
N ASP A 87 5.01 2.25 3.94
CA ASP A 87 4.89 2.39 5.39
C ASP A 87 5.64 3.61 5.94
N SER A 88 6.55 4.18 5.15
CA SER A 88 7.30 5.38 5.49
C SER A 88 6.49 6.65 5.24
N LEU A 89 6.35 7.49 6.26
CA LEU A 89 5.45 8.65 6.27
C LEU A 89 5.80 9.71 5.21
N ILE A 90 7.09 10.01 5.04
CA ILE A 90 7.54 11.11 4.16
C ILE A 90 7.29 10.78 2.69
N PRO A 91 7.79 9.66 2.14
CA PRO A 91 7.55 9.32 0.74
C PRO A 91 6.06 9.07 0.46
N LYS A 92 5.34 8.44 1.39
CA LYS A 92 3.89 8.24 1.28
C LYS A 92 3.13 9.56 1.15
N ALA A 93 3.43 10.54 2.00
CA ALA A 93 2.79 11.84 1.94
C ALA A 93 3.09 12.57 0.62
N HIS A 94 4.34 12.49 0.14
CA HIS A 94 4.75 13.07 -1.13
C HIS A 94 4.00 12.42 -2.30
N LEU A 95 3.95 11.09 -2.36
CA LEU A 95 3.25 10.34 -3.42
C LEU A 95 1.77 10.74 -3.48
N ILE A 96 1.09 10.71 -2.33
CA ILE A 96 -0.33 11.05 -2.25
C ILE A 96 -0.58 12.51 -2.69
N ALA A 97 0.25 13.45 -2.23
CA ALA A 97 0.11 14.85 -2.61
C ALA A 97 0.36 15.08 -4.10
N SER A 98 1.33 14.40 -4.69
CA SER A 98 1.61 14.44 -6.12
C SER A 98 0.45 13.88 -6.95
N CYS A 99 -0.06 12.70 -6.60
CA CYS A 99 -1.21 12.09 -7.26
C CYS A 99 -2.48 12.94 -7.11
N TYR A 100 -2.72 13.53 -5.94
CA TYR A 100 -3.86 14.42 -5.72
C TYR A 100 -3.83 15.66 -6.64
N ARG A 101 -2.65 16.28 -6.79
CA ARG A 101 -2.47 17.47 -7.65
C ARG A 101 -2.59 17.14 -9.15
N SER A 102 -2.01 16.03 -9.59
CA SER A 102 -2.08 15.57 -10.98
C SER A 102 -3.39 14.84 -11.31
N LYS A 103 -4.27 14.65 -10.34
CA LYS A 103 -5.51 13.84 -10.46
C LYS A 103 -5.24 12.39 -10.87
N GLN A 104 -4.06 11.88 -10.57
CA GLN A 104 -3.68 10.49 -10.81
C GLN A 104 -4.49 9.57 -9.89
N PRO A 105 -5.21 8.55 -10.40
CA PRO A 105 -5.94 7.60 -9.58
C PRO A 105 -5.01 6.83 -8.63
N LEU A 106 -5.36 6.82 -7.34
CA LEU A 106 -4.55 6.24 -6.28
C LEU A 106 -5.42 5.53 -5.26
N VAL A 107 -5.02 4.34 -4.85
CA VAL A 107 -5.50 3.63 -3.66
C VAL A 107 -4.35 3.60 -2.66
N THR A 108 -4.59 3.98 -1.41
CA THR A 108 -3.55 3.93 -0.35
C THR A 108 -3.92 2.95 0.75
N CYS A 109 -2.92 2.43 1.45
CA CYS A 109 -3.09 1.52 2.59
C CYS A 109 -2.55 2.16 3.86
N GLY A 110 -3.24 1.93 4.97
CA GLY A 110 -2.77 2.21 6.31
C GLY A 110 -1.79 1.18 6.84
N GLY A 111 -1.50 1.22 8.14
CA GLY A 111 -0.63 0.28 8.81
C GLY A 111 -1.31 -1.07 9.08
N ALA A 112 -0.71 -2.15 8.62
CA ALA A 112 -1.18 -3.52 8.88
C ALA A 112 -0.59 -4.13 10.17
N GLY A 113 0.49 -3.56 10.69
CA GLY A 113 1.18 -4.08 11.87
C GLY A 113 0.36 -3.96 13.15
N GLY A 114 0.50 -4.94 14.04
CA GLY A 114 -0.20 -4.99 15.32
C GLY A 114 -1.70 -5.24 15.22
N ARG A 115 -2.20 -5.75 14.10
CA ARG A 115 -3.61 -6.08 13.85
C ARG A 115 -3.80 -7.58 13.83
N ILE A 116 -4.95 -8.06 14.31
CA ILE A 116 -5.27 -9.49 14.38
C ILE A 116 -6.66 -9.83 13.81
N ASN A 117 -7.58 -8.87 13.76
CA ASN A 117 -8.94 -9.11 13.29
C ASN A 117 -9.17 -8.59 11.86
N PRO A 118 -9.18 -9.45 10.84
CA PRO A 118 -9.39 -9.04 9.45
C PRO A 118 -10.79 -8.47 9.20
N ALA A 119 -11.79 -8.81 10.01
CA ALA A 119 -13.15 -8.27 9.88
C ALA A 119 -13.25 -6.77 10.25
N ARG A 120 -12.19 -6.18 10.82
CA ARG A 120 -12.10 -4.75 11.12
C ARG A 120 -11.44 -3.93 10.02
N ILE A 121 -11.08 -4.58 8.91
CA ILE A 121 -10.49 -3.93 7.73
C ILE A 121 -11.62 -3.41 6.84
N GLU A 122 -11.49 -2.17 6.43
CA GLU A 122 -12.47 -1.51 5.57
C GLU A 122 -11.80 -0.56 4.56
N ILE A 123 -12.60 -0.06 3.62
CA ILE A 123 -12.21 0.97 2.66
C ILE A 123 -13.08 2.20 2.91
N ASP A 124 -12.46 3.34 3.15
CA ASP A 124 -13.13 4.65 3.11
C ASP A 124 -12.20 5.69 2.46
N ASP A 125 -12.68 6.89 2.31
CA ASP A 125 -11.86 8.01 1.87
C ASP A 125 -10.75 8.31 2.91
N LEU A 126 -9.52 8.58 2.45
CA LEU A 126 -8.39 8.88 3.33
C LEU A 126 -8.71 9.96 4.37
N SER A 127 -9.55 10.94 4.02
CA SER A 127 -9.98 12.00 4.94
C SER A 127 -10.89 11.50 6.07
N ARG A 128 -11.46 10.30 5.96
CA ARG A 128 -12.44 9.72 6.89
C ARG A 128 -11.88 8.58 7.74
N THR A 129 -10.68 8.10 7.44
CA THR A 129 -10.05 6.98 8.17
C THR A 129 -9.86 7.27 9.65
N ARG A 130 -9.99 6.24 10.50
CA ARG A 130 -9.90 6.33 11.97
C ARG A 130 -9.08 5.17 12.52
N GLY A 131 -8.59 5.32 13.77
CA GLY A 131 -7.93 4.23 14.51
C GLY A 131 -6.53 3.83 14.00
N ASP A 132 -6.02 4.48 12.97
CA ASP A 132 -4.71 4.17 12.39
C ASP A 132 -3.71 5.30 12.68
N PRO A 133 -2.64 5.05 13.46
CA PRO A 133 -1.64 6.07 13.80
C PRO A 133 -0.85 6.59 12.60
N LEU A 134 -0.53 5.70 11.62
CA LEU A 134 0.17 6.11 10.40
C LEU A 134 -0.68 7.09 9.59
N LEU A 135 -1.95 6.75 9.38
CA LEU A 135 -2.87 7.61 8.63
C LEU A 135 -3.21 8.91 9.37
N SER A 136 -3.23 8.90 10.69
CA SER A 136 -3.40 10.13 11.48
C SER A 136 -2.24 11.09 11.25
N SER A 137 -1.00 10.60 11.37
CA SER A 137 0.21 11.37 11.09
C SER A 137 0.29 11.82 9.63
N LEU A 138 -0.15 10.95 8.71
CA LEU A 138 -0.20 11.23 7.28
C LEU A 138 -1.15 12.38 6.97
N ARG A 139 -2.40 12.35 7.48
CA ARG A 139 -3.37 13.44 7.29
C ARG A 139 -2.87 14.78 7.85
N TYR A 140 -2.25 14.74 9.03
CA TYR A 140 -1.63 15.94 9.60
C TYR A 140 -0.57 16.51 8.67
N ARG A 141 0.34 15.68 8.15
CA ARG A 141 1.40 16.09 7.23
C ARG A 141 0.85 16.59 5.89
N LEU A 142 -0.11 15.88 5.31
CA LEU A 142 -0.74 16.29 4.05
C LEU A 142 -1.41 17.67 4.16
N LYS A 143 -2.04 17.95 5.30
CA LYS A 143 -2.62 19.27 5.57
C LYS A 143 -1.56 20.35 5.77
N LYS A 144 -0.53 20.06 6.59
CA LYS A 144 0.49 21.02 7.00
C LYS A 144 1.47 21.35 5.87
N ASP A 145 2.05 20.30 5.26
CA ASP A 145 3.18 20.45 4.35
C ASP A 145 2.75 20.57 2.88
N TYR A 146 1.58 20.06 2.55
CA TYR A 146 1.07 20.02 1.15
C TYR A 146 -0.23 20.78 0.93
N ALA A 147 -0.81 21.38 1.96
CA ALA A 147 -2.05 22.16 1.92
C ALA A 147 -3.27 21.40 1.36
N LEU A 148 -3.35 20.07 1.54
CA LEU A 148 -4.54 19.34 1.12
C LEU A 148 -5.75 19.72 2.00
N PRO A 149 -6.97 19.77 1.41
CA PRO A 149 -8.19 20.18 2.10
C PRO A 149 -8.66 19.10 3.07
N LEU A 150 -8.00 18.99 4.21
CA LEU A 150 -8.27 18.03 5.28
C LEU A 150 -8.78 18.74 6.54
N GLY A 151 -9.84 18.22 7.14
CA GLY A 151 -10.48 18.74 8.36
C GLY A 151 -11.90 18.21 8.51
N GLU A 152 -12.54 18.49 9.63
CA GLU A 152 -13.88 17.93 9.96
C GLU A 152 -14.96 18.29 8.93
N LYS A 153 -14.92 19.49 8.38
CA LYS A 153 -15.87 19.99 7.37
C LYS A 153 -15.36 19.87 5.94
N ALA A 154 -14.17 19.28 5.73
CA ALA A 154 -13.59 19.16 4.40
C ALA A 154 -14.35 18.15 3.55
N ARG A 155 -14.37 18.40 2.23
CA ARG A 155 -14.87 17.42 1.26
C ARG A 155 -13.96 16.19 1.24
N LYS A 156 -14.50 15.04 0.82
CA LYS A 156 -13.71 13.82 0.58
C LYS A 156 -12.59 14.11 -0.43
N LEU A 157 -11.42 13.56 -0.18
CA LEU A 157 -10.27 13.66 -1.10
C LEU A 157 -10.45 12.82 -2.37
N LYS A 158 -11.41 11.89 -2.37
CA LYS A 158 -11.62 10.86 -3.40
C LYS A 158 -10.41 9.92 -3.55
N ILE A 159 -9.72 9.66 -2.46
CA ILE A 159 -8.61 8.73 -2.37
C ILE A 159 -9.07 7.55 -1.52
N PRO A 160 -9.43 6.39 -2.12
CA PRO A 160 -9.74 5.18 -1.38
C PRO A 160 -8.55 4.77 -0.52
N CYS A 161 -8.82 4.49 0.75
CA CYS A 161 -7.83 4.06 1.72
C CYS A 161 -8.28 2.77 2.38
N VAL A 162 -7.44 1.74 2.32
CA VAL A 162 -7.65 0.49 3.06
C VAL A 162 -7.03 0.65 4.44
N PHE A 163 -7.78 0.41 5.50
CA PHE A 163 -7.30 0.54 6.87
C PHE A 163 -8.08 -0.36 7.82
N SER A 164 -7.56 -0.54 9.03
CA SER A 164 -8.28 -1.24 10.10
C SER A 164 -8.67 -0.27 11.19
N GLN A 165 -9.90 -0.39 11.69
CA GLN A 165 -10.37 0.33 12.88
C GLN A 165 -9.81 -0.26 14.18
N GLU A 166 -9.13 -1.38 14.11
CA GLU A 166 -8.54 -2.03 15.27
C GLU A 166 -7.36 -1.20 15.79
N THR A 167 -7.31 -0.97 17.10
CA THR A 167 -6.14 -0.36 17.74
C THR A 167 -4.95 -1.30 17.62
N PRO A 168 -3.78 -0.86 17.13
CA PRO A 168 -2.63 -1.72 17.02
C PRO A 168 -2.13 -2.16 18.40
N VAL A 169 -1.69 -3.40 18.47
CA VAL A 169 -1.09 -4.00 19.67
C VAL A 169 0.41 -4.10 19.44
N TYR A 170 1.19 -3.70 20.42
CA TYR A 170 2.65 -3.66 20.39
C TYR A 170 3.22 -4.72 21.33
N PRO A 171 4.28 -5.45 20.96
CA PRO A 171 4.99 -6.31 21.90
C PRO A 171 5.68 -5.46 22.96
N THR A 172 5.72 -5.94 24.17
CA THR A 172 6.45 -5.35 25.30
C THR A 172 7.70 -6.19 25.63
N CYS A 173 8.66 -5.62 26.36
CA CYS A 173 9.91 -6.28 26.68
C CYS A 173 9.74 -7.54 27.57
N ASP A 174 8.63 -7.64 28.26
CA ASP A 174 8.30 -8.80 29.13
C ASP A 174 7.58 -9.94 28.38
N GLY A 175 7.44 -9.84 27.07
CA GLY A 175 6.76 -10.84 26.25
C GLY A 175 5.23 -10.71 26.25
N THR A 176 4.68 -9.67 26.89
CA THR A 176 3.26 -9.34 26.81
C THR A 176 2.97 -8.36 25.66
N THR A 177 1.75 -7.89 25.56
CA THR A 177 1.35 -6.93 24.53
C THR A 177 0.65 -5.73 25.16
N SER A 178 0.86 -4.53 24.59
CA SER A 178 0.25 -3.28 25.03
C SER A 178 -0.36 -2.52 23.85
N CYS A 179 -1.43 -1.76 24.11
CA CYS A 179 -1.98 -0.80 23.14
C CYS A 179 -1.19 0.52 23.11
N THR A 180 -0.25 0.72 24.05
CA THR A 180 0.65 1.86 24.06
C THR A 180 2.05 1.40 23.68
N ARG A 181 2.70 2.14 22.78
CA ARG A 181 4.08 1.87 22.39
C ARG A 181 5.01 2.17 23.56
N ASP A 182 5.86 1.23 23.92
CA ASP A 182 6.87 1.44 24.95
C ASP A 182 7.88 2.51 24.49
N PRO A 183 8.09 3.60 25.27
CA PRO A 183 9.06 4.63 24.93
C PRO A 183 10.51 4.11 24.84
N GLU A 184 10.85 3.05 25.57
CA GLU A 184 12.18 2.43 25.54
C GLU A 184 12.40 1.63 24.24
N PHE A 185 11.34 1.21 23.57
CA PHE A 185 11.37 0.61 22.24
C PHE A 185 11.55 1.63 21.11
N GLN A 186 12.19 2.77 21.36
CA GLN A 186 12.60 3.74 20.33
C GLN A 186 13.78 3.26 19.47
N GLY A 187 14.18 2.01 19.62
CA GLY A 187 15.10 1.34 18.70
C GLY A 187 14.52 1.32 17.28
N LYS A 188 15.36 1.68 16.31
CA LYS A 188 15.13 1.64 14.88
C LYS A 188 14.10 0.57 14.50
N MET A 189 13.09 0.93 13.71
CA MET A 189 12.22 -0.03 13.05
C MET A 189 13.06 -0.86 12.05
N GLY A 190 13.82 -1.79 12.59
CA GLY A 190 14.47 -2.84 11.81
C GLY A 190 13.53 -4.04 11.72
N CYS A 191 13.83 -4.95 10.82
CA CYS A 191 13.10 -6.22 10.68
C CYS A 191 12.98 -7.01 11.99
N ASP A 192 13.85 -6.75 12.97
CA ASP A 192 13.93 -7.41 14.27
C ASP A 192 13.01 -6.80 15.35
N ALA A 193 12.53 -5.59 15.16
CA ALA A 193 11.62 -4.91 16.10
C ALA A 193 10.14 -5.19 15.78
N GLY A 194 9.84 -6.35 15.24
CA GLY A 194 8.61 -6.92 14.76
C GLY A 194 7.32 -6.28 15.25
N PHE A 195 6.82 -5.27 14.55
CA PHE A 195 5.39 -5.07 14.47
C PHE A 195 4.80 -6.36 13.90
N GLY A 196 4.20 -7.18 14.75
CA GLY A 196 3.61 -8.44 14.34
C GLY A 196 2.65 -8.24 13.17
N SER A 197 3.12 -8.49 11.96
CA SER A 197 2.27 -8.55 10.77
C SER A 197 2.06 -10.01 10.42
N VAL A 198 0.82 -10.37 10.12
CA VAL A 198 0.41 -11.74 9.81
C VAL A 198 -0.30 -11.80 8.48
N THR A 199 -0.20 -12.97 7.80
CA THR A 199 -0.69 -13.15 6.43
C THR A 199 -2.15 -12.76 6.25
N HIS A 200 -3.04 -13.16 7.16
CA HIS A 200 -4.47 -12.89 7.01
C HIS A 200 -4.82 -11.40 7.12
N ILE A 201 -4.00 -10.58 7.77
CA ILE A 201 -4.16 -9.13 7.79
C ILE A 201 -3.58 -8.51 6.52
N THR A 202 -2.31 -8.74 6.22
CA THR A 202 -1.66 -8.15 5.03
C THR A 202 -2.30 -8.62 3.74
N GLY A 203 -2.71 -9.89 3.66
CA GLY A 203 -3.46 -10.44 2.53
C GLY A 203 -4.81 -9.75 2.35
N THR A 204 -5.59 -9.56 3.42
CA THR A 204 -6.87 -8.84 3.36
C THR A 204 -6.68 -7.39 2.92
N PHE A 205 -5.67 -6.68 3.44
CA PHE A 205 -5.32 -5.35 2.93
C PHE A 205 -5.05 -5.37 1.43
N GLY A 206 -4.27 -6.34 0.95
CA GLY A 206 -3.96 -6.50 -0.47
C GLY A 206 -5.20 -6.75 -1.33
N PHE A 207 -6.10 -7.65 -0.91
CA PHE A 207 -7.36 -7.92 -1.62
C PHE A 207 -8.29 -6.71 -1.66
N PHE A 208 -8.41 -5.97 -0.57
CA PHE A 208 -9.22 -4.76 -0.53
C PHE A 208 -8.62 -3.66 -1.42
N ALA A 209 -7.30 -3.48 -1.41
CA ALA A 209 -6.62 -2.53 -2.29
C ALA A 209 -6.81 -2.89 -3.77
N ALA A 210 -6.67 -4.16 -4.12
CA ALA A 210 -6.92 -4.67 -5.48
C ALA A 210 -8.37 -4.44 -5.90
N SER A 211 -9.34 -4.74 -5.03
CA SER A 211 -10.77 -4.50 -5.30
C SER A 211 -11.04 -3.02 -5.56
N ALA A 212 -10.51 -2.12 -4.73
CA ALA A 212 -10.68 -0.68 -4.92
C ALA A 212 -10.07 -0.21 -6.25
N ALA A 213 -8.86 -0.68 -6.60
CA ALA A 213 -8.20 -0.34 -7.85
C ALA A 213 -8.99 -0.81 -9.07
N ILE A 214 -9.49 -2.06 -9.05
CA ILE A 214 -10.33 -2.62 -10.12
C ILE A 214 -11.60 -1.79 -10.29
N GLN A 215 -12.26 -1.40 -9.20
CA GLN A 215 -13.47 -0.57 -9.28
C GLN A 215 -13.18 0.81 -9.90
N MET A 216 -12.02 1.41 -9.60
CA MET A 216 -11.62 2.67 -10.22
C MET A 216 -11.43 2.51 -11.73
N LEU A 217 -10.77 1.44 -12.18
CA LEU A 217 -10.56 1.13 -13.59
C LEU A 217 -11.89 0.92 -14.33
N LEU A 218 -12.80 0.14 -13.74
CA LEU A 218 -14.13 -0.12 -14.34
C LEU A 218 -14.97 1.16 -14.45
N ASN A 219 -14.89 2.05 -13.47
CA ASN A 219 -15.61 3.31 -13.50
C ASN A 219 -15.04 4.30 -14.53
N LYS A 220 -13.71 4.27 -14.77
CA LYS A 220 -13.05 5.06 -15.83
C LYS A 220 -13.59 4.67 -17.22
N LYS A 221 -13.79 3.36 -17.47
CA LYS A 221 -14.34 2.85 -18.75
C LYS A 221 -15.82 3.22 -18.98
N LYS A 222 -16.59 3.50 -17.91
CA LYS A 222 -18.02 3.85 -18.01
C LYS A 222 -18.27 5.33 -18.31
N THR A 223 -17.28 6.19 -18.19
CA THR A 223 -17.40 7.62 -18.51
C THR A 223 -16.81 7.81 -19.92
N PRO A 224 -17.66 7.87 -21.00
CA PRO A 224 -17.12 8.15 -22.32
C PRO A 224 -16.45 9.52 -22.30
N SER A 225 -15.26 9.60 -22.91
CA SER A 225 -14.62 10.86 -23.19
C SER A 225 -15.64 11.72 -23.99
N SER A 226 -16.22 12.73 -23.36
CA SER A 226 -16.90 13.78 -24.09
C SER A 226 -15.84 14.48 -24.94
N SER A 227 -15.79 14.07 -26.20
CA SER A 227 -15.12 14.77 -27.29
C SER A 227 -15.69 16.16 -27.48
#